data_9c25a1421425018157db022ac54ec7b6
#
_entry.id   9c25a1421425018157db022ac54ec7b6
#
_cell.length_a   1.000
_cell.length_b   1.000
_cell.length_c   1.000
_cell.angle_alpha   90.00
_cell.angle_beta   90.00
_cell.angle_gamma   90.00
#
_symmetry.space_group_name_H-M   'P 1'
#
loop_
_entity.id
_entity.type
_entity.pdbx_description
1 polymer ?
#
loop_
_entity_poly.entity_id
_entity_poly.type
_entity_poly.pdbx_seq_one_letter_code
_entity_poly.pdbx_strand_id
1 'polypeptide(L)'
;MLHLETVEYSTLELLRKLQSLPILRDTRLVGGTALALQLGHRKSVDLDFFGTITCEAEELISAIKTVASLIVLKESPHIHIYLVDGIKVDIVNYRYQWLDKPVVDQGIRMAGIKDIAAMKVTAVIGRGTKKDFI
;
A
#
# COMPACT_ATOMS: atom_id res chain seq x y z
N MET A 1 7.04 11.78 -14.21
CA MET A 1 5.61 12.11 -14.17
C MET A 1 4.78 10.88 -13.92
N LEU A 2 3.79 10.97 -13.06
CA LEU A 2 2.96 9.81 -12.74
C LEU A 2 1.90 9.58 -13.81
N HIS A 3 1.56 8.29 -14.00
CA HIS A 3 0.51 7.87 -14.93
C HIS A 3 -0.81 7.75 -14.18
N LEU A 4 -1.41 8.89 -13.82
CA LEU A 4 -2.63 8.92 -13.02
C LEU A 4 -3.81 8.22 -13.70
N GLU A 5 -3.79 8.13 -15.02
CA GLU A 5 -4.84 7.44 -15.79
C GLU A 5 -4.89 5.93 -15.54
N THR A 6 -3.83 5.35 -14.91
CA THR A 6 -3.81 3.92 -14.59
C THR A 6 -4.60 3.58 -13.34
N VAL A 7 -5.10 4.57 -12.63
CA VAL A 7 -5.85 4.38 -11.38
C VAL A 7 -7.18 5.12 -11.51
N GLU A 8 -8.27 4.45 -11.12
CA GLU A 8 -9.57 5.11 -11.14
C GLU A 8 -9.58 6.31 -10.19
N TYR A 9 -10.38 7.32 -10.54
CA TYR A 9 -10.45 8.55 -9.77
C TYR A 9 -10.81 8.30 -8.31
N SER A 10 -11.79 7.43 -8.06
CA SER A 10 -12.20 7.11 -6.69
C SER A 10 -11.07 6.45 -5.88
N THR A 11 -10.30 5.58 -6.52
CA THR A 11 -9.15 4.93 -5.89
C THR A 11 -8.04 5.95 -5.62
N LEU A 12 -7.81 6.85 -6.56
CA LEU A 12 -6.79 7.90 -6.39
C LEU A 12 -7.17 8.85 -5.26
N GLU A 13 -8.45 9.22 -5.17
CA GLU A 13 -8.93 10.05 -4.07
C GLU A 13 -8.75 9.35 -2.73
N LEU A 14 -9.10 8.07 -2.65
CA LEU A 14 -8.91 7.31 -1.42
C LEU A 14 -7.44 7.22 -1.05
N LEU A 15 -6.57 6.96 -2.03
CA LEU A 15 -5.13 6.93 -1.82
C LEU A 15 -4.65 8.22 -1.17
N ARG A 16 -5.06 9.37 -1.70
CA ARG A 16 -4.66 10.67 -1.16
C ARG A 16 -5.20 10.89 0.25
N LYS A 17 -6.46 10.50 0.50
CA LYS A 17 -7.05 10.60 1.84
C LYS A 17 -6.29 9.77 2.85
N LEU A 18 -5.97 8.52 2.50
CA LEU A 18 -5.24 7.63 3.40
C LEU A 18 -3.84 8.14 3.67
N GLN A 19 -3.13 8.61 2.64
CA GLN A 19 -1.78 9.12 2.84
C GLN A 19 -1.72 10.44 3.60
N SER A 20 -2.83 11.16 3.69
CA SER A 20 -2.90 12.36 4.50
C SER A 20 -3.07 12.07 6.00
N LEU A 21 -3.41 10.84 6.35
CA LEU A 21 -3.57 10.46 7.76
C LEU A 21 -2.21 10.37 8.44
N PRO A 22 -2.02 11.05 9.59
CA PRO A 22 -0.73 10.99 10.31
C PRO A 22 -0.30 9.57 10.67
N ILE A 23 -1.26 8.69 10.93
CA ILE A 23 -0.99 7.33 11.33
C ILE A 23 -0.30 6.51 10.23
N LEU A 24 -0.45 6.93 8.96
CA LEU A 24 0.16 6.26 7.81
C LEU A 24 1.35 7.03 7.22
N ARG A 25 1.82 8.07 7.89
CA ARG A 25 2.87 8.93 7.36
C ARG A 25 4.20 8.21 7.10
N ASP A 26 4.46 7.14 7.84
CA ASP A 26 5.70 6.38 7.70
C ASP A 26 5.53 5.16 6.81
N THR A 27 4.48 5.12 6.01
CA THR A 27 4.24 4.06 5.04
C THR A 27 4.43 4.60 3.62
N ARG A 28 4.64 3.67 2.70
CA ARG A 28 4.77 3.96 1.27
C ARG A 28 3.81 3.09 0.50
N LEU A 29 3.27 3.64 -0.58
CA LEU A 29 2.48 2.85 -1.51
C LEU A 29 3.42 1.90 -2.25
N VAL A 30 3.06 0.61 -2.28
CA VAL A 30 3.83 -0.42 -2.95
C VAL A 30 2.90 -1.22 -3.87
N GLY A 31 3.40 -2.32 -4.42
CA GLY A 31 2.58 -3.25 -5.19
C GLY A 31 2.20 -2.73 -6.57
N GLY A 32 1.16 -3.33 -7.13
CA GLY A 32 0.74 -3.08 -8.50
C GLY A 32 0.33 -1.63 -8.77
N THR A 33 -0.31 -0.97 -7.80
CA THR A 33 -0.72 0.42 -7.99
C THR A 33 0.49 1.36 -8.05
N ALA A 34 1.49 1.14 -7.18
CA ALA A 34 2.71 1.94 -7.24
C ALA A 34 3.44 1.76 -8.56
N LEU A 35 3.51 0.53 -9.07
CA LEU A 35 4.11 0.26 -10.37
C LEU A 35 3.31 0.89 -11.50
N ALA A 36 1.99 0.78 -11.45
CA ALA A 36 1.14 1.36 -12.48
C ALA A 36 1.31 2.87 -12.56
N LEU A 37 1.37 3.54 -11.41
CA LEU A 37 1.57 4.99 -11.38
C LEU A 37 2.93 5.39 -11.94
N GLN A 38 3.98 4.65 -11.63
CA GLN A 38 5.33 4.99 -12.06
C GLN A 38 5.65 4.55 -13.49
N LEU A 39 5.15 3.41 -13.91
CA LEU A 39 5.46 2.83 -15.21
C LEU A 39 4.33 2.93 -16.24
N GLY A 40 3.10 3.09 -15.79
CA GLY A 40 1.96 3.23 -16.68
C GLY A 40 1.59 1.98 -17.48
N HIS A 41 2.00 0.81 -17.00
CA HIS A 41 1.89 -0.41 -17.81
C HIS A 41 0.53 -1.11 -17.75
N ARG A 42 -0.28 -0.84 -16.74
CA ARG A 42 -1.62 -1.43 -16.62
C ARG A 42 -2.43 -0.69 -15.55
N LYS A 43 -3.74 -0.91 -15.55
CA LYS A 43 -4.60 -0.36 -14.50
C LYS A 43 -4.49 -1.20 -13.23
N SER A 44 -4.69 -0.56 -12.09
CA SER A 44 -4.68 -1.23 -10.79
C SER A 44 -5.80 -0.70 -9.92
N VAL A 45 -6.34 -1.56 -9.07
CA VAL A 45 -7.49 -1.24 -8.23
C VAL A 45 -7.24 -1.39 -6.73
N ASP A 46 -6.17 -2.07 -6.34
CA ASP A 46 -5.85 -2.31 -4.93
C ASP A 46 -4.80 -1.33 -4.43
N LEU A 47 -4.83 -1.04 -3.13
CA LEU A 47 -3.84 -0.18 -2.49
C LEU A 47 -3.05 -0.98 -1.47
N ASP A 48 -1.74 -0.90 -1.54
CA ASP A 48 -0.83 -1.60 -0.62
C ASP A 48 0.09 -0.58 0.04
N PHE A 49 0.03 -0.47 1.37
CA PHE A 49 0.88 0.43 2.14
C PHE A 49 1.78 -0.38 3.05
N PHE A 50 3.08 -0.19 2.87
CA PHE A 50 4.08 -0.86 3.70
C PHE A 50 4.93 0.19 4.39
N GLY A 51 5.21 -0.03 5.66
CA GLY A 51 6.06 0.86 6.42
C GLY A 51 5.92 0.65 7.90
N THR A 52 6.34 1.62 8.68
CA THR A 52 6.31 1.53 10.13
C THR A 52 4.92 1.88 10.66
N ILE A 53 4.31 0.95 11.36
CA ILE A 53 3.01 1.13 12.02
C ILE A 53 3.25 0.92 13.51
N THR A 54 3.06 1.97 14.31
CA THR A 54 3.30 1.92 15.75
C THR A 54 2.04 1.90 16.58
N CYS A 55 0.88 2.01 15.95
CA CYS A 55 -0.40 2.04 16.65
C CYS A 55 -1.04 0.65 16.69
N GLU A 56 -2.02 0.52 17.56
CA GLU A 56 -2.86 -0.67 17.61
C GLU A 56 -3.86 -0.67 16.45
N ALA A 57 -4.37 -1.86 16.11
CA ALA A 57 -5.34 -2.00 15.02
C ALA A 57 -6.57 -1.12 15.23
N GLU A 58 -7.02 -0.99 16.47
CA GLU A 58 -8.19 -0.17 16.79
C GLU A 58 -7.97 1.30 16.44
N GLU A 59 -6.78 1.81 16.71
CA GLU A 59 -6.43 3.19 16.38
C GLU A 59 -6.36 3.38 14.86
N LEU A 60 -5.80 2.39 14.15
CA LEU A 60 -5.71 2.42 12.71
C LEU A 60 -7.10 2.43 12.07
N ILE A 61 -7.97 1.54 12.54
CA ILE A 61 -9.35 1.47 12.06
C ILE A 61 -10.08 2.78 12.32
N SER A 62 -9.96 3.32 13.54
CA SER A 62 -10.62 4.59 13.89
C SER A 62 -10.14 5.74 12.99
N ALA A 63 -8.84 5.81 12.73
CA ALA A 63 -8.28 6.85 11.89
C ALA A 63 -8.83 6.77 10.46
N ILE A 64 -8.88 5.57 9.89
CA ILE A 64 -9.39 5.39 8.54
C ILE A 64 -10.88 5.73 8.47
N LYS A 65 -11.64 5.37 9.50
CA LYS A 65 -13.07 5.67 9.54
C LYS A 65 -13.39 7.17 9.60
N THR A 66 -12.42 8.02 9.89
CA THR A 66 -12.63 9.46 9.84
C THR A 66 -12.77 9.98 8.40
N VAL A 67 -12.28 9.24 7.42
CA VAL A 67 -12.26 9.68 6.02
C VAL A 67 -13.00 8.75 5.06
N ALA A 68 -13.34 7.52 5.49
CA ALA A 68 -13.94 6.52 4.62
C ALA A 68 -14.68 5.46 5.43
N SER A 69 -15.45 4.62 4.75
CA SER A 69 -16.04 3.44 5.39
C SER A 69 -15.03 2.30 5.40
N LEU A 70 -15.15 1.37 6.34
CA LEU A 70 -14.18 0.30 6.49
C LEU A 70 -14.85 -1.00 6.91
N ILE A 71 -14.45 -2.09 6.25
CA ILE A 71 -14.81 -3.44 6.64
C ILE A 71 -13.51 -4.21 6.82
N VAL A 72 -13.36 -4.90 7.95
CA VAL A 72 -12.17 -5.69 8.22
C VAL A 72 -12.27 -7.02 7.48
N LEU A 73 -11.30 -7.32 6.63
CA LEU A 73 -11.21 -8.61 5.94
C LEU A 73 -10.25 -9.55 6.66
N LYS A 74 -9.14 -9.01 7.16
CA LYS A 74 -8.18 -9.80 7.92
C LYS A 74 -7.43 -8.89 8.88
N GLU A 75 -7.21 -9.37 10.10
CA GLU A 75 -6.47 -8.63 11.11
C GLU A 75 -5.45 -9.54 11.75
N SER A 76 -4.20 -9.10 11.79
CA SER A 76 -3.12 -9.80 12.48
C SER A 76 -2.14 -8.75 13.00
N PRO A 77 -1.15 -9.13 13.84
CA PRO A 77 -0.29 -8.12 14.45
C PRO A 77 0.44 -7.19 13.49
N HIS A 78 0.80 -7.68 12.32
CA HIS A 78 1.59 -6.90 11.37
C HIS A 78 0.94 -6.72 10.00
N ILE A 79 -0.20 -7.36 9.78
CA ILE A 79 -0.88 -7.31 8.47
C ILE A 79 -2.34 -6.97 8.69
N HIS A 80 -2.78 -5.89 8.06
CA HIS A 80 -4.16 -5.40 8.15
C HIS A 80 -4.74 -5.34 6.76
N ILE A 81 -5.77 -6.13 6.50
CA ILE A 81 -6.43 -6.13 5.18
C ILE A 81 -7.85 -5.66 5.38
N TYR A 82 -8.17 -4.52 4.77
CA TYR A 82 -9.47 -3.88 4.89
C TYR A 82 -10.11 -3.64 3.54
N LEU A 83 -11.43 -3.57 3.54
CA LEU A 83 -12.18 -3.07 2.40
C LEU A 83 -12.59 -1.65 2.76
N VAL A 84 -12.03 -0.65 2.09
CA VAL A 84 -12.24 0.77 2.41
C VAL A 84 -12.94 1.41 1.23
N ASP A 85 -14.17 1.86 1.44
CA ASP A 85 -15.03 2.38 0.36
C ASP A 85 -15.10 1.43 -0.84
N GLY A 86 -15.13 0.11 -0.56
CA GLY A 86 -15.19 -0.90 -1.61
C GLY A 86 -13.86 -1.24 -2.26
N ILE A 87 -12.77 -0.65 -1.81
CA ILE A 87 -11.42 -0.88 -2.36
C ILE A 87 -10.59 -1.68 -1.37
N LYS A 88 -9.94 -2.74 -1.86
CA LYS A 88 -9.09 -3.55 -0.99
C LYS A 88 -7.82 -2.76 -0.65
N VAL A 89 -7.55 -2.63 0.64
CA VAL A 89 -6.40 -1.90 1.15
C VAL A 89 -5.63 -2.82 2.11
N ASP A 90 -4.38 -3.06 1.77
CA ASP A 90 -3.47 -3.83 2.62
C ASP A 90 -2.52 -2.86 3.31
N ILE A 91 -2.43 -2.95 4.63
CA ILE A 91 -1.52 -2.11 5.42
C ILE A 91 -0.64 -3.06 6.21
N VAL A 92 0.66 -3.03 5.94
CA VAL A 92 1.61 -3.97 6.51
C VAL A 92 2.68 -3.23 7.30
N ASN A 93 2.90 -3.66 8.54
CA ASN A 93 4.01 -3.17 9.34
C ASN A 93 5.29 -3.80 8.81
N TYR A 94 5.93 -3.09 7.87
CA TYR A 94 7.11 -3.58 7.14
C TYR A 94 8.35 -3.13 7.89
N ARG A 95 9.07 -4.09 8.44
CA ARG A 95 10.21 -3.81 9.32
C ARG A 95 11.56 -3.96 8.66
N TYR A 96 11.60 -4.24 7.37
CA TYR A 96 12.84 -4.33 6.63
C TYR A 96 13.30 -2.96 6.17
N GLN A 97 14.61 -2.83 5.98
CA GLN A 97 15.17 -1.56 5.54
C GLN A 97 14.86 -1.31 4.06
N TRP A 98 14.51 -0.06 3.75
CA TRP A 98 14.28 0.34 2.37
C TRP A 98 15.61 0.53 1.66
N LEU A 99 15.66 0.18 0.36
CA LEU A 99 16.85 0.36 -0.46
C LEU A 99 17.05 1.81 -0.87
N ASP A 100 15.97 2.50 -1.19
CA ASP A 100 15.99 3.87 -1.66
C ASP A 100 15.06 4.75 -0.84
N LYS A 101 15.21 6.06 -1.03
CA LYS A 101 14.28 7.02 -0.45
C LYS A 101 12.90 6.87 -1.10
N PRO A 102 11.83 7.29 -0.42
CA PRO A 102 10.52 7.25 -1.03
C PRO A 102 10.46 8.17 -2.25
N VAL A 103 9.69 7.75 -3.25
CA VAL A 103 9.38 8.59 -4.40
C VAL A 103 8.12 9.35 -4.08
N VAL A 104 8.21 10.67 -4.05
CA VAL A 104 7.05 11.52 -3.80
C VAL A 104 6.80 12.37 -5.04
N ASP A 105 5.64 12.20 -5.64
CA ASP A 105 5.27 12.93 -6.83
C ASP A 105 3.77 13.21 -6.77
N GLN A 106 3.38 14.44 -7.07
CA GLN A 106 1.99 14.89 -7.03
C GLN A 106 1.29 14.57 -5.71
N GLY A 107 2.05 14.65 -4.60
CA GLY A 107 1.52 14.38 -3.27
C GLY A 107 1.36 12.92 -2.93
N ILE A 108 1.78 12.01 -3.79
CA ILE A 108 1.70 10.58 -3.55
C ILE A 108 3.08 10.05 -3.17
N ARG A 109 3.15 9.38 -2.03
CA ARG A 109 4.39 8.81 -1.51
C ARG A 109 4.45 7.32 -1.83
N MET A 110 5.46 6.90 -2.57
CA MET A 110 5.60 5.53 -3.07
C MET A 110 6.98 4.98 -2.76
N ALA A 111 7.09 3.65 -2.69
CA ALA A 111 8.39 3.00 -2.72
C ALA A 111 8.96 3.13 -4.13
N GLY A 112 10.28 3.18 -4.24
CA GLY A 112 10.94 3.19 -5.53
C GLY A 112 10.82 1.84 -6.22
N ILE A 113 11.07 1.82 -7.53
CA ILE A 113 10.94 0.58 -8.33
C ILE A 113 11.86 -0.52 -7.82
N LYS A 114 13.06 -0.16 -7.37
CA LYS A 114 13.99 -1.15 -6.82
C LYS A 114 13.43 -1.83 -5.58
N ASP A 115 12.82 -1.06 -4.69
CA ASP A 115 12.22 -1.61 -3.49
C ASP A 115 11.05 -2.52 -3.82
N ILE A 116 10.21 -2.10 -4.74
CA ILE A 116 9.05 -2.90 -5.17
C ILE A 116 9.51 -4.21 -5.79
N ALA A 117 10.54 -4.17 -6.63
CA ALA A 117 11.10 -5.36 -7.26
C ALA A 117 11.71 -6.31 -6.22
N ALA A 118 12.45 -5.76 -5.25
CA ALA A 118 13.04 -6.56 -4.18
C ALA A 118 11.97 -7.25 -3.35
N MET A 119 10.87 -6.55 -3.06
CA MET A 119 9.76 -7.14 -2.31
C MET A 119 9.11 -8.30 -3.06
N LYS A 120 8.95 -8.17 -4.38
CA LYS A 120 8.42 -9.26 -5.19
C LYS A 120 9.33 -10.48 -5.19
N VAL A 121 10.64 -10.26 -5.32
CA VAL A 121 11.62 -11.34 -5.29
C VAL A 121 11.57 -12.06 -3.94
N THR A 122 11.55 -11.30 -2.86
CA THR A 122 11.46 -11.86 -1.51
C THR A 122 10.19 -12.69 -1.33
N ALA A 123 9.07 -12.19 -1.82
CA ALA A 123 7.80 -12.90 -1.73
C ALA A 123 7.83 -14.21 -2.53
N VAL A 124 8.40 -14.20 -3.73
CA VAL A 124 8.54 -15.40 -4.55
C VAL A 124 9.43 -16.43 -3.87
N ILE A 125 10.58 -16.01 -3.35
CA ILE A 125 11.48 -16.90 -2.62
C ILE A 125 10.79 -17.50 -1.40
N GLY A 126 10.12 -16.66 -0.61
CA GLY A 126 9.40 -17.11 0.57
C GLY A 126 8.28 -18.08 0.25
N ARG A 127 7.61 -17.91 -0.90
CA ARG A 127 6.54 -18.79 -1.33
C ARG A 127 7.02 -20.04 -2.03
N GLY A 128 8.26 -20.04 -2.49
CA GLY A 128 8.82 -21.18 -3.20
C GLY A 128 8.72 -22.47 -2.42
N THR A 129 8.86 -22.41 -1.12
CA THR A 129 8.74 -23.57 -0.25
C THR A 129 7.31 -24.05 -0.11
N LYS A 130 6.35 -23.19 -0.46
CA LYS A 130 4.91 -23.50 -0.36
C LYS A 130 4.25 -23.69 -1.70
N LYS A 131 5.01 -23.67 -2.77
CA LYS A 131 4.51 -23.83 -4.13
C LYS A 131 3.55 -22.75 -4.59
N ASP A 132 3.72 -21.56 -4.11
CA ASP A 132 2.85 -20.41 -4.45
C ASP A 132 3.58 -19.43 -5.35
N PHE A 133 4.11 -19.92 -6.42
CA PHE A 133 4.91 -19.11 -7.31
C PHE A 133 4.13 -18.23 -8.23
N ILE A 134 2.97 -18.06 -8.06
CA ILE A 134 2.16 -17.42 -9.08
C ILE A 134 2.35 -15.93 -9.15
#